data_919eaeea20b0491fea0d9e15fc8f47f9
#
_entry.id   919eaeea20b0491fea0d9e15fc8f47f9
#
_cell.length_a   1.000
_cell.length_b   1.000
_cell.length_c   1.000
_cell.angle_alpha   90.00
_cell.angle_beta   90.00
_cell.angle_gamma   90.00
#
_symmetry.space_group_name_H-M   'P 1'
#
loop_
_entity.id
_entity.type
_entity.pdbx_description
1 polymer ?
#
loop_
_entity_poly.entity_id
_entity_poly.type
_entity_poly.pdbx_seq_one_letter_code
_entity_poly.pdbx_strand_id
1 'polypeptide(L)'
;MMMNLSALGAEVLACGVTGKDEAGEIVLGLLQEQEIDTSGVSQHQDYTTVLKHRMIAGHTHLLRMDVDPSPESEVPQEELIDYLKKTVPKVDAVLVSDYGKGLLGNSVLRNLAAMGKTHNIPVLCDPRRNTNYEIYQNFTLIKPNRSETEAAVGFTLTDQDS
;
A
#
# COMPACT_ATOMS: atom_id res chain seq x y z
N MET A 1 -8.79 0.27 1.81
CA MET A 1 -8.84 0.86 0.45
C MET A 1 -9.47 -0.12 -0.54
N MET A 2 -8.92 -1.32 -0.76
CA MET A 2 -9.41 -2.32 -1.73
C MET A 2 -10.91 -2.61 -1.60
N MET A 3 -11.40 -2.93 -0.40
CA MET A 3 -12.85 -3.18 -0.16
C MET A 3 -13.74 -1.97 -0.51
N ASN A 4 -13.27 -0.74 -0.30
CA ASN A 4 -14.04 0.44 -0.68
C ASN A 4 -14.12 0.60 -2.22
N LEU A 5 -13.07 0.25 -2.93
CA LEU A 5 -13.07 0.28 -4.40
C LEU A 5 -14.01 -0.79 -4.96
N SER A 6 -13.96 -2.02 -4.43
CA SER A 6 -14.90 -3.08 -4.81
C SER A 6 -16.35 -2.65 -4.55
N ALA A 7 -16.65 -2.08 -3.37
CA ALA A 7 -17.98 -1.58 -3.04
C ALA A 7 -18.46 -0.43 -3.94
N LEU A 8 -17.54 0.30 -4.59
CA LEU A 8 -17.85 1.33 -5.59
C LEU A 8 -17.97 0.76 -7.02
N GLY A 9 -17.88 -0.58 -7.17
CA GLY A 9 -18.04 -1.27 -8.45
C GLY A 9 -16.78 -1.40 -9.29
N ALA A 10 -15.59 -1.14 -8.71
CA ALA A 10 -14.33 -1.38 -9.40
C ALA A 10 -13.95 -2.87 -9.32
N GLU A 11 -13.44 -3.43 -10.41
CA GLU A 11 -12.71 -4.69 -10.38
C GLU A 11 -11.33 -4.45 -9.76
N VAL A 12 -11.02 -5.15 -8.67
CA VAL A 12 -9.82 -4.91 -7.86
C VAL A 12 -8.89 -6.11 -7.89
N LEU A 13 -7.64 -5.86 -8.29
CA LEU A 13 -6.55 -6.81 -8.18
C LEU A 13 -5.67 -6.40 -6.99
N ALA A 14 -5.66 -7.22 -5.95
CA ALA A 14 -4.83 -7.00 -4.77
C ALA A 14 -3.39 -7.41 -5.04
N CYS A 15 -2.45 -6.57 -4.59
CA CYS A 15 -1.04 -6.82 -4.73
C CYS A 15 -0.31 -6.49 -3.43
N GLY A 16 0.45 -7.43 -2.90
CA GLY A 16 1.09 -7.25 -1.61
C GLY A 16 1.78 -8.50 -1.07
N VAL A 17 2.11 -8.48 0.21
CA VAL A 17 2.72 -9.61 0.92
C VAL A 17 2.01 -9.85 2.25
N THR A 18 1.83 -11.11 2.58
CA THR A 18 1.39 -11.58 3.90
C THR A 18 2.32 -12.70 4.40
N GLY A 19 2.30 -12.93 5.69
CA GLY A 19 2.87 -14.15 6.27
C GLY A 19 2.04 -15.38 5.91
N LYS A 20 2.67 -16.56 6.03
CA LYS A 20 1.96 -17.84 6.12
C LYS A 20 1.51 -18.05 7.57
N ASP A 21 0.69 -17.14 8.06
CA ASP A 21 0.16 -17.07 9.41
C ASP A 21 -1.37 -16.89 9.41
N GLU A 22 -2.00 -17.09 10.57
CA GLU A 22 -3.46 -16.98 10.71
C GLU A 22 -3.99 -15.61 10.22
N ALA A 23 -3.25 -14.55 10.47
CA ALA A 23 -3.65 -13.21 10.05
C ALA A 23 -3.59 -13.06 8.51
N GLY A 24 -2.61 -13.65 7.86
CA GLY A 24 -2.50 -13.70 6.40
C GLY A 24 -3.68 -14.44 5.78
N GLU A 25 -4.03 -15.60 6.32
CA GLU A 25 -5.19 -16.38 5.85
C GLU A 25 -6.49 -15.59 6.01
N ILE A 26 -6.69 -14.92 7.16
CA ILE A 26 -7.86 -14.08 7.41
C ILE A 26 -7.95 -12.95 6.37
N VAL A 27 -6.83 -12.26 6.10
CA VAL A 27 -6.81 -11.17 5.12
C VAL A 27 -7.18 -11.67 3.72
N LEU A 28 -6.61 -12.79 3.29
CA LEU A 28 -6.93 -13.39 1.98
C LEU A 28 -8.39 -13.81 1.89
N GLY A 29 -8.92 -14.46 2.93
CA GLY A 29 -10.33 -14.84 3.00
C GLY A 29 -11.27 -13.64 2.87
N LEU A 30 -10.99 -12.55 3.62
CA LEU A 30 -11.79 -11.32 3.55
C LEU A 30 -11.74 -10.65 2.18
N LEU A 31 -10.60 -10.70 1.47
CA LEU A 31 -10.49 -10.16 0.12
C LEU A 31 -11.28 -11.02 -0.88
N GLN A 32 -11.18 -12.33 -0.77
CA GLN A 32 -11.91 -13.29 -1.63
C GLN A 32 -13.42 -13.20 -1.45
N GLU A 33 -13.91 -13.03 -0.21
CA GLU A 33 -15.33 -12.79 0.07
C GLU A 33 -15.90 -11.53 -0.61
N GLN A 34 -15.04 -10.58 -0.95
CA GLN A 34 -15.38 -9.35 -1.68
C GLN A 34 -15.07 -9.44 -3.18
N GLU A 35 -14.85 -10.66 -3.70
CA GLU A 35 -14.53 -10.93 -5.11
C GLU A 35 -13.28 -10.18 -5.60
N ILE A 36 -12.35 -9.86 -4.68
CA ILE A 36 -11.08 -9.20 -5.00
C ILE A 36 -10.07 -10.27 -5.44
N ASP A 37 -9.47 -10.09 -6.61
CA ASP A 37 -8.40 -10.98 -7.09
C ASP A 37 -7.15 -10.83 -6.22
N THR A 38 -6.74 -11.94 -5.59
CA THR A 38 -5.59 -12.02 -4.70
C THR A 38 -4.35 -12.63 -5.36
N SER A 39 -4.36 -12.84 -6.66
CA SER A 39 -3.25 -13.48 -7.40
C SER A 39 -1.92 -12.72 -7.31
N GLY A 40 -1.96 -11.43 -6.97
CA GLY A 40 -0.78 -10.60 -6.72
C GLY A 40 -0.34 -10.53 -5.26
N VAL A 41 -0.98 -11.31 -4.37
CA VAL A 41 -0.58 -11.37 -2.96
C VAL A 41 0.29 -12.58 -2.74
N SER A 42 1.57 -12.37 -2.43
CA SER A 42 2.49 -13.45 -2.08
C SER A 42 2.47 -13.74 -0.57
N GLN A 43 2.57 -15.02 -0.21
CA GLN A 43 2.65 -15.47 1.18
C GLN A 43 4.04 -16.03 1.47
N HIS A 44 4.70 -15.53 2.51
CA HIS A 44 6.05 -15.93 2.90
C HIS A 44 6.11 -16.46 4.33
N GLN A 45 6.87 -17.55 4.52
CA GLN A 45 7.02 -18.21 5.83
C GLN A 45 7.71 -17.31 6.86
N ASP A 46 8.70 -16.55 6.41
CA ASP A 46 9.55 -15.70 7.26
C ASP A 46 9.04 -14.25 7.34
N TYR A 47 7.85 -13.99 6.80
CA TYR A 47 7.20 -12.70 6.90
C TYR A 47 6.03 -12.76 7.90
N THR A 48 5.95 -11.79 8.80
CA THR A 48 4.83 -11.67 9.74
C THR A 48 3.79 -10.72 9.17
N THR A 49 2.54 -11.15 9.09
CA THR A 49 1.44 -10.27 8.64
C THR A 49 1.26 -9.10 9.60
N VAL A 50 1.20 -7.89 9.05
CA VAL A 50 1.01 -6.67 9.85
C VAL A 50 -0.34 -6.70 10.54
N LEU A 51 -0.33 -6.59 11.86
CA LEU A 51 -1.55 -6.53 12.66
C LEU A 51 -1.62 -5.25 13.49
N LYS A 52 -2.82 -4.73 13.64
CA LYS A 52 -3.12 -3.57 14.49
C LYS A 52 -4.28 -3.91 15.43
N HIS A 53 -3.94 -4.38 16.61
CA HIS A 53 -4.91 -4.69 17.65
C HIS A 53 -5.33 -3.42 18.40
N ARG A 54 -6.61 -3.13 18.42
CA ARG A 54 -7.19 -2.03 19.21
C ARG A 54 -8.02 -2.61 20.34
N MET A 55 -7.59 -2.34 21.57
CA MET A 55 -8.34 -2.69 22.77
C MET A 55 -9.27 -1.54 23.14
N ILE A 56 -10.57 -1.81 23.17
CA ILE A 56 -11.61 -0.82 23.44
C ILE A 56 -12.46 -1.32 24.61
N ALA A 57 -12.66 -0.48 25.62
CA ALA A 57 -13.60 -0.74 26.72
C ALA A 57 -14.77 0.25 26.62
N GLY A 58 -15.96 -0.25 26.30
CA GLY A 58 -17.10 0.59 25.98
C GLY A 58 -16.82 1.49 24.76
N HIS A 59 -16.70 2.79 24.99
CA HIS A 59 -16.35 3.78 23.95
C HIS A 59 -14.91 4.32 24.07
N THR A 60 -14.12 3.81 25.02
CA THR A 60 -12.75 4.30 25.29
C THR A 60 -11.71 3.41 24.66
N HIS A 61 -10.84 3.99 23.82
CA HIS A 61 -9.64 3.32 23.36
C HIS A 61 -8.62 3.22 24.50
N LEU A 62 -8.31 1.99 24.91
CA LEU A 62 -7.35 1.72 25.98
C LEU A 62 -5.92 1.60 25.45
N LEU A 63 -5.74 0.81 24.40
CA LEU A 63 -4.43 0.45 23.87
C LEU A 63 -4.51 0.10 22.38
N ARG A 64 -3.45 0.42 21.64
CA ARG A 64 -3.18 -0.16 20.31
C ARG A 64 -1.84 -0.90 20.37
N MET A 65 -1.86 -2.16 19.99
CA MET A 65 -0.68 -2.98 19.82
C MET A 65 -0.47 -3.25 18.33
N ASP A 66 0.67 -2.86 17.81
CA ASP A 66 1.04 -3.07 16.41
C ASP A 66 2.05 -4.24 16.35
N VAL A 67 1.77 -5.22 15.50
CA VAL A 67 2.70 -6.30 15.15
C VAL A 67 3.20 -6.02 13.74
N ASP A 68 4.50 -5.82 13.61
CA ASP A 68 5.17 -5.52 12.34
C ASP A 68 6.11 -6.67 11.94
N PRO A 69 6.40 -6.84 10.65
CA PRO A 69 7.43 -7.78 10.19
C PRO A 69 8.78 -7.46 10.83
N SER A 70 9.59 -8.50 11.05
CA SER A 70 10.97 -8.30 11.47
C SER A 70 11.71 -7.41 10.45
N PRO A 71 12.59 -6.48 10.89
CA PRO A 71 13.45 -5.74 9.98
C PRO A 71 14.35 -6.62 9.09
N GLU A 72 14.59 -7.86 9.52
CA GLU A 72 15.39 -8.87 8.82
C GLU A 72 14.56 -9.71 7.84
N SER A 73 13.22 -9.56 7.84
CA SER A 73 12.37 -10.32 6.93
C SER A 73 12.68 -9.94 5.48
N GLU A 74 12.96 -10.94 4.68
CA GLU A 74 13.09 -10.76 3.23
C GLU A 74 11.74 -10.40 2.64
N VAL A 75 11.70 -9.30 1.89
CA VAL A 75 10.49 -8.84 1.23
C VAL A 75 10.62 -9.12 -0.27
N PRO A 76 9.67 -9.82 -0.87
CA PRO A 76 9.78 -10.33 -2.25
C PRO A 76 9.56 -9.23 -3.30
N GLN A 77 10.43 -8.23 -3.34
CA GLN A 77 10.29 -7.08 -4.24
C GLN A 77 10.40 -7.47 -5.72
N GLU A 78 11.21 -8.47 -6.06
CA GLU A 78 11.37 -8.94 -7.44
C GLU A 78 10.10 -9.65 -7.92
N GLU A 79 9.50 -10.51 -7.10
CA GLU A 79 8.22 -11.17 -7.41
C GLU A 79 7.12 -10.14 -7.65
N LEU A 80 7.06 -9.10 -6.80
CA LEU A 80 6.12 -8.00 -6.97
C LEU A 80 6.35 -7.26 -8.29
N ILE A 81 7.59 -6.91 -8.63
CA ILE A 81 7.92 -6.24 -9.88
C ILE A 81 7.50 -7.09 -11.10
N ASP A 82 7.75 -8.40 -11.05
CA ASP A 82 7.39 -9.30 -12.15
C ASP A 82 5.87 -9.49 -12.30
N TYR A 83 5.14 -9.48 -11.18
CA TYR A 83 3.68 -9.44 -11.22
C TYR A 83 3.18 -8.12 -11.82
N LEU A 84 3.71 -6.97 -11.38
CA LEU A 84 3.34 -5.66 -11.87
C LEU A 84 3.58 -5.49 -13.38
N LYS A 85 4.70 -6.00 -13.91
CA LYS A 85 4.99 -5.99 -15.36
C LYS A 85 3.89 -6.65 -16.19
N LYS A 86 3.28 -7.73 -15.66
CA LYS A 86 2.23 -8.50 -16.36
C LYS A 86 0.85 -7.86 -16.20
N THR A 87 0.64 -7.12 -15.10
CA THR A 87 -0.68 -6.66 -14.66
C THR A 87 -0.93 -5.20 -15.00
N VAL A 88 0.05 -4.30 -14.80
CA VAL A 88 -0.11 -2.86 -15.08
C VAL A 88 -0.62 -2.56 -16.48
N PRO A 89 -0.20 -3.25 -17.55
CA PRO A 89 -0.74 -2.99 -18.89
C PRO A 89 -2.23 -3.32 -19.09
N LYS A 90 -2.87 -3.97 -18.10
CA LYS A 90 -4.23 -4.51 -18.22
C LYS A 90 -5.24 -3.81 -17.30
N VAL A 91 -4.81 -2.82 -16.53
CA VAL A 91 -5.65 -2.09 -15.57
C VAL A 91 -5.83 -0.65 -16.00
N ASP A 92 -6.88 0.00 -15.51
CA ASP A 92 -7.17 1.40 -15.81
C ASP A 92 -6.40 2.37 -14.91
N ALA A 93 -6.00 1.92 -13.70
CA ALA A 93 -5.21 2.70 -12.76
C ALA A 93 -4.48 1.81 -11.76
N VAL A 94 -3.41 2.33 -11.16
CA VAL A 94 -2.71 1.71 -10.03
C VAL A 94 -2.81 2.60 -8.81
N LEU A 95 -3.34 2.05 -7.70
CA LEU A 95 -3.36 2.72 -6.41
C LEU A 95 -2.32 2.11 -5.48
N VAL A 96 -1.44 2.95 -4.99
CA VAL A 96 -0.35 2.58 -4.07
C VAL A 96 -0.67 3.09 -2.68
N SER A 97 -0.59 2.19 -1.68
CA SER A 97 -0.72 2.54 -0.26
C SER A 97 0.60 2.22 0.43
N ASP A 98 1.46 3.21 0.59
CA ASP A 98 2.78 2.99 1.19
C ASP A 98 2.77 3.25 2.69
N TYR A 99 2.88 2.18 3.47
CA TYR A 99 3.00 2.23 4.94
C TYR A 99 4.43 2.12 5.44
N GLY A 100 5.43 2.08 4.54
CA GLY A 100 6.84 1.99 4.92
C GLY A 100 7.23 0.66 5.58
N LYS A 101 6.61 -0.46 5.18
CA LYS A 101 6.85 -1.80 5.74
C LYS A 101 7.79 -2.66 4.87
N GLY A 102 8.62 -2.03 4.04
CA GLY A 102 9.69 -2.67 3.27
C GLY A 102 9.31 -3.12 1.87
N LEU A 103 8.06 -3.49 1.60
CA LEU A 103 7.64 -4.00 0.28
C LEU A 103 7.87 -2.98 -0.85
N LEU A 104 7.48 -1.73 -0.61
CA LEU A 104 7.61 -0.65 -1.59
C LEU A 104 8.98 0.06 -1.46
N GLY A 105 10.03 -0.67 -1.80
CA GLY A 105 11.39 -0.10 -1.91
C GLY A 105 11.55 0.79 -3.14
N ASN A 106 12.65 1.55 -3.19
CA ASN A 106 12.94 2.48 -4.30
C ASN A 106 12.95 1.80 -5.68
N SER A 107 13.32 0.51 -5.73
CA SER A 107 13.30 -0.26 -6.98
C SER A 107 11.87 -0.45 -7.47
N VAL A 108 10.97 -0.92 -6.58
CA VAL A 108 9.55 -1.15 -6.91
C VAL A 108 8.89 0.15 -7.37
N LEU A 109 9.06 1.25 -6.63
CA LEU A 109 8.43 2.53 -6.94
C LEU A 109 8.91 3.08 -8.29
N ARG A 110 10.22 3.00 -8.58
CA ARG A 110 10.75 3.43 -9.90
C ARG A 110 10.25 2.58 -11.05
N ASN A 111 10.20 1.26 -10.88
CA ASN A 111 9.65 0.37 -11.89
C ASN A 111 8.17 0.67 -12.16
N LEU A 112 7.38 0.89 -11.09
CA LEU A 112 5.97 1.21 -11.19
C LEU A 112 5.73 2.54 -11.93
N ALA A 113 6.49 3.59 -11.60
CA ALA A 113 6.45 4.87 -12.30
C ALA A 113 6.77 4.72 -13.80
N ALA A 114 7.81 3.93 -14.12
CA ALA A 114 8.20 3.66 -15.50
C ALA A 114 7.11 2.88 -16.26
N MET A 115 6.51 1.85 -15.65
CA MET A 115 5.42 1.08 -16.24
C MET A 115 4.18 1.96 -16.48
N GLY A 116 3.78 2.76 -15.48
CA GLY A 116 2.66 3.69 -15.61
C GLY A 116 2.84 4.63 -16.79
N LYS A 117 4.04 5.23 -16.92
CA LYS A 117 4.38 6.11 -18.04
C LYS A 117 4.37 5.37 -19.38
N THR A 118 4.96 4.18 -19.45
CA THR A 118 5.08 3.40 -20.70
C THR A 118 3.72 2.97 -21.23
N HIS A 119 2.81 2.58 -20.34
CA HIS A 119 1.48 2.10 -20.71
C HIS A 119 0.38 3.15 -20.61
N ASN A 120 0.73 4.40 -20.27
CA ASN A 120 -0.21 5.50 -20.04
C ASN A 120 -1.26 5.17 -18.98
N ILE A 121 -0.85 4.47 -17.92
CA ILE A 121 -1.69 4.09 -16.77
C ILE A 121 -1.41 5.03 -15.61
N PRO A 122 -2.42 5.71 -15.05
CA PRO A 122 -2.22 6.59 -13.91
C PRO A 122 -1.81 5.80 -12.66
N VAL A 123 -0.77 6.29 -11.98
CA VAL A 123 -0.27 5.76 -10.72
C VAL A 123 -0.53 6.79 -9.64
N LEU A 124 -1.38 6.44 -8.67
CA LEU A 124 -1.78 7.30 -7.56
C LEU A 124 -1.24 6.71 -6.25
N CYS A 125 -0.74 7.55 -5.36
CA CYS A 125 -0.13 7.09 -4.11
C CYS A 125 -0.65 7.82 -2.87
N ASP A 126 -1.00 7.03 -1.84
CA ASP A 126 -1.08 7.47 -0.46
C ASP A 126 0.30 7.23 0.17
N PRO A 127 1.13 8.29 0.35
CA PRO A 127 2.55 8.14 0.64
C PRO A 127 2.81 7.79 2.12
N ARG A 128 3.95 7.17 2.41
CA ARG A 128 4.38 6.94 3.78
C ARG A 128 4.82 8.24 4.45
N ARG A 129 4.63 8.29 5.77
CA ARG A 129 5.05 9.42 6.60
C ARG A 129 6.59 9.56 6.65
N ASN A 130 7.03 10.80 6.90
CA ASN A 130 8.43 11.11 7.19
C ASN A 130 9.41 10.60 6.12
N THR A 131 9.05 10.79 4.84
CA THR A 131 9.89 10.39 3.71
C THR A 131 10.19 11.57 2.80
N ASN A 132 11.31 11.47 2.06
CA ASN A 132 11.52 12.36 0.91
C ASN A 132 10.59 11.92 -0.23
N TYR A 133 9.70 12.82 -0.65
CA TYR A 133 8.71 12.54 -1.71
C TYR A 133 9.31 12.35 -3.11
N GLU A 134 10.61 12.63 -3.31
CA GLU A 134 11.31 12.32 -4.56
C GLU A 134 11.24 10.83 -4.94
N ILE A 135 11.03 9.93 -3.96
CA ILE A 135 10.84 8.49 -4.22
C ILE A 135 9.59 8.19 -5.05
N TYR A 136 8.59 9.09 -5.05
CA TYR A 136 7.34 8.99 -5.84
C TYR A 136 7.40 9.83 -7.12
N GLN A 137 8.58 10.26 -7.53
CA GLN A 137 8.75 11.03 -8.75
C GLN A 137 8.17 10.27 -9.96
N ASN A 138 7.49 11.02 -10.84
CA ASN A 138 6.77 10.51 -12.02
C ASN A 138 5.50 9.68 -11.71
N PHE A 139 5.01 9.67 -10.48
CA PHE A 139 3.64 9.24 -10.21
C PHE A 139 2.67 10.32 -10.71
N THR A 140 1.47 9.88 -11.10
CA THR A 140 0.44 10.81 -11.61
C THR A 140 -0.09 11.71 -10.49
N LEU A 141 -0.22 11.16 -9.27
CA LEU A 141 -0.71 11.88 -8.11
C LEU A 141 -0.18 11.26 -6.82
N ILE A 142 0.15 12.12 -5.86
CA ILE A 142 0.36 11.74 -4.46
C ILE A 142 -0.67 12.48 -3.60
N LYS A 143 -1.19 11.80 -2.56
CA LYS A 143 -2.21 12.35 -1.65
C LYS A 143 -1.73 12.32 -0.19
N PRO A 144 -0.79 13.17 0.18
CA PRO A 144 -0.42 13.33 1.58
C PRO A 144 -1.55 13.97 2.37
N ASN A 145 -1.58 13.74 3.69
CA ASN A 145 -2.42 14.52 4.58
C ASN A 145 -1.79 15.88 4.88
N ARG A 146 -2.53 16.79 5.56
CA ARG A 146 -2.06 18.16 5.86
C ARG A 146 -0.70 18.18 6.55
N SER A 147 -0.52 17.40 7.62
CA SER A 147 0.74 17.38 8.38
C SER A 147 1.91 16.82 7.56
N GLU A 148 1.66 15.87 6.69
CA GLU A 148 2.64 15.32 5.75
C GLU A 148 3.03 16.34 4.69
N THR A 149 2.06 17.09 4.18
CA THR A 149 2.30 18.19 3.23
C THR A 149 3.13 19.29 3.88
N GLU A 150 2.75 19.75 5.08
CA GLU A 150 3.50 20.77 5.82
C GLU A 150 4.95 20.36 6.09
N ALA A 151 5.16 19.08 6.46
CA ALA A 151 6.50 18.53 6.64
C ALA A 151 7.31 18.50 5.33
N ALA A 152 6.66 18.24 4.20
CA ALA A 152 7.32 18.17 2.89
C ALA A 152 7.71 19.54 2.34
N VAL A 153 6.84 20.55 2.51
CA VAL A 153 7.07 21.90 2.00
C VAL A 153 7.84 22.81 2.96
N GLY A 154 7.94 22.40 4.24
CA GLY A 154 8.69 23.13 5.26
C GLY A 154 7.99 24.37 5.85
N PHE A 155 6.68 24.52 5.61
CA PHE A 155 5.86 25.60 6.20
C PHE A 155 4.46 25.09 6.55
N THR A 156 3.80 25.81 7.48
CA THR A 156 2.43 25.50 7.90
C THR A 156 1.43 26.01 6.88
N LEU A 157 0.50 25.14 6.46
CA LEU A 157 -0.58 25.52 5.54
C LEU A 157 -1.64 26.35 6.26
N THR A 158 -2.05 27.45 5.64
CA THR A 158 -3.16 28.26 6.11
C THR A 158 -4.43 27.89 5.36
N ASP A 159 -5.61 28.33 5.85
CA ASP A 159 -6.90 28.05 5.19
C ASP A 159 -7.03 28.74 3.82
N GLN A 160 -6.10 29.63 3.47
CA GLN A 160 -6.02 30.29 2.16
C GLN A 160 -5.25 29.46 1.12
N ASP A 161 -4.54 28.41 1.56
CA ASP A 161 -3.71 27.54 0.70
C ASP A 161 -4.42 26.22 0.37
N SER A 162 -5.72 26.09 0.71
CA SER A 162 -6.51 24.85 0.60
C SER A 162 -7.34 24.81 -0.68
#